data_416424e75e1afba96961750cea14189d
#
_entry.id   416424e75e1afba96961750cea14189d
#
_cell.length_a   1.000
_cell.length_b   1.000
_cell.length_c   1.000
_cell.angle_alpha   90.00
_cell.angle_beta   90.00
_cell.angle_gamma   90.00
#
_symmetry.space_group_name_H-M   'P 1'
#
loop_
_entity.id
_entity.type
_entity.pdbx_description
1 polymer ?
#
loop_
_entity_poly.entity_id
_entity_poly.type
_entity_poly.pdbx_seq_one_letter_code
_entity_poly.pdbx_strand_id
1 'polypeptide(L)'
;MRPESSAADRADGLAVAADGVRAEPPVTGPVHPFDADTALEPAGDGRWRASAPDRWMVGRGPNGGFLAALAARAAEAASGRPLRALALQFVAAPTGAPLDVSAVVERAGRMTSAVSVRIEQDGSPQVLAFATLAGLPAGGIEWDRTEMPRARPLAESPVVRLQEAGIPAFMHNYDMRWALGGMPGAATAAETGGWLRTTEPRALDAPLVAAMTDAWAPAAYAATGRFFAAPTLDLVIHVRRPLPPPGMTPDDHVLVRFSTRLSVAGVWEEDGELWTPGGELIAQSRQLALARERPRRSAETARGPAPGSRPE
;
A
#
# COMPACT_ATOMS: atom_id res chain seq x y z
N MET A 1 -4.69 -5.72 -72.52
CA MET A 1 -5.93 -6.39 -72.07
C MET A 1 -5.59 -7.08 -70.77
N ARG A 2 -5.89 -6.49 -69.64
CA ARG A 2 -5.73 -7.09 -68.29
C ARG A 2 -7.14 -7.48 -67.83
N PRO A 3 -7.34 -8.63 -67.18
CA PRO A 3 -8.56 -8.84 -66.43
C PRO A 3 -8.42 -8.34 -64.99
N GLU A 4 -9.41 -7.60 -64.55
CA GLU A 4 -9.70 -7.23 -63.18
C GLU A 4 -10.00 -8.49 -62.38
N SER A 5 -9.37 -8.61 -61.21
CA SER A 5 -9.68 -9.63 -60.20
C SER A 5 -10.23 -8.94 -58.95
N SER A 6 -11.45 -9.26 -58.66
CA SER A 6 -12.32 -8.89 -57.56
C SER A 6 -11.67 -9.04 -56.17
N ALA A 7 -11.77 -7.94 -55.40
CA ALA A 7 -11.52 -7.91 -53.96
C ALA A 7 -12.83 -8.22 -53.22
N ALA A 8 -13.07 -9.50 -52.93
CA ALA A 8 -14.06 -9.94 -51.99
C ALA A 8 -13.69 -11.35 -51.56
N ASP A 9 -13.27 -11.49 -50.33
CA ASP A 9 -13.27 -12.69 -49.47
C ASP A 9 -11.98 -12.82 -48.67
N ARG A 10 -11.98 -12.29 -47.49
CA ARG A 10 -11.21 -12.77 -46.33
C ARG A 10 -11.60 -12.01 -45.03
N ALA A 11 -12.84 -12.23 -44.62
CA ALA A 11 -13.26 -12.03 -43.26
C ALA A 11 -13.40 -13.41 -42.61
N ASP A 12 -12.27 -14.04 -42.33
CA ASP A 12 -12.26 -15.21 -41.43
C ASP A 12 -11.81 -14.77 -40.07
N GLY A 13 -12.76 -14.91 -39.13
CA GLY A 13 -12.62 -14.56 -37.74
C GLY A 13 -11.59 -15.44 -37.04
N LEU A 14 -10.58 -14.81 -36.43
CA LEU A 14 -9.87 -15.40 -35.30
C LEU A 14 -10.71 -15.24 -34.03
N ALA A 15 -11.53 -16.24 -33.76
CA ALA A 15 -12.05 -16.46 -32.43
C ALA A 15 -10.86 -16.81 -31.53
N VAL A 16 -10.41 -15.88 -30.70
CA VAL A 16 -9.49 -16.16 -29.60
C VAL A 16 -10.27 -16.98 -28.58
N ALA A 17 -9.91 -18.24 -28.45
CA ALA A 17 -10.39 -19.10 -27.40
C ALA A 17 -10.03 -18.46 -26.05
N ALA A 18 -11.03 -18.10 -25.26
CA ALA A 18 -10.90 -17.74 -23.87
C ALA A 18 -10.50 -19.03 -23.14
N ASP A 19 -9.21 -19.22 -22.87
CA ASP A 19 -8.74 -20.24 -21.94
C ASP A 19 -9.39 -19.99 -20.59
N GLY A 20 -10.23 -20.94 -20.18
CA GLY A 20 -11.04 -20.86 -18.99
C GLY A 20 -10.19 -20.71 -17.73
N VAL A 21 -10.22 -19.52 -17.17
CA VAL A 21 -9.90 -19.33 -15.75
C VAL A 21 -10.91 -20.16 -14.99
N ARG A 22 -10.47 -21.29 -14.45
CA ARG A 22 -11.27 -22.08 -13.50
C ARG A 22 -11.53 -21.15 -12.33
N ALA A 23 -12.78 -20.82 -12.10
CA ALA A 23 -13.20 -20.17 -10.87
C ALA A 23 -12.76 -21.07 -9.71
N GLU A 24 -11.92 -20.56 -8.84
CA GLU A 24 -11.60 -21.26 -7.58
C GLU A 24 -12.92 -21.48 -6.82
N PRO A 25 -13.06 -22.65 -6.17
CA PRO A 25 -14.25 -22.91 -5.37
C PRO A 25 -14.37 -21.84 -4.28
N PRO A 26 -15.59 -21.42 -3.92
CA PRO A 26 -15.79 -20.41 -2.90
C PRO A 26 -15.10 -20.86 -1.60
N VAL A 27 -14.25 -19.99 -1.06
CA VAL A 27 -13.58 -20.20 0.22
C VAL A 27 -14.68 -20.28 1.29
N THR A 28 -14.91 -21.46 1.87
CA THR A 28 -15.98 -21.73 2.86
C THR A 28 -15.55 -21.41 4.30
N GLY A 29 -14.72 -20.39 4.50
CA GLY A 29 -14.26 -19.91 5.80
C GLY A 29 -14.67 -18.46 6.05
N PRO A 30 -14.50 -17.94 7.29
CA PRO A 30 -14.66 -16.51 7.54
C PRO A 30 -13.72 -15.70 6.64
N VAL A 31 -14.24 -14.61 6.09
CA VAL A 31 -13.46 -13.69 5.25
C VAL A 31 -12.35 -13.07 6.11
N HIS A 32 -11.11 -13.09 5.61
CA HIS A 32 -9.98 -12.48 6.33
C HIS A 32 -10.24 -10.99 6.59
N PRO A 33 -9.91 -10.44 7.79
CA PRO A 33 -10.20 -9.05 8.13
C PRO A 33 -9.69 -8.02 7.12
N PHE A 34 -8.50 -8.22 6.57
CA PHE A 34 -7.96 -7.36 5.50
C PHE A 34 -8.84 -7.37 4.24
N ASP A 35 -9.36 -8.54 3.85
CA ASP A 35 -10.21 -8.65 2.67
C ASP A 35 -11.59 -8.02 2.90
N ALA A 36 -12.14 -8.18 4.09
CA ALA A 36 -13.39 -7.53 4.48
C ALA A 36 -13.24 -5.99 4.48
N ASP A 37 -12.12 -5.49 5.02
CA ASP A 37 -11.86 -4.04 5.12
C ASP A 37 -11.58 -3.39 3.77
N THR A 38 -10.90 -4.09 2.88
CA THR A 38 -10.56 -3.59 1.54
C THR A 38 -11.56 -4.02 0.48
N ALA A 39 -12.72 -4.59 0.87
CA ALA A 39 -13.77 -4.97 -0.06
C ALA A 39 -14.25 -3.77 -0.88
N LEU A 40 -14.50 -4.00 -2.15
CA LEU A 40 -15.06 -3.05 -3.09
C LEU A 40 -16.49 -3.48 -3.43
N GLU A 41 -17.48 -2.77 -2.90
CA GLU A 41 -18.88 -3.02 -3.19
C GLU A 41 -19.26 -2.43 -4.54
N PRO A 42 -19.72 -3.21 -5.53
CA PRO A 42 -20.05 -2.70 -6.85
C PRO A 42 -21.09 -1.56 -6.81
N ALA A 43 -20.81 -0.47 -7.52
CA ALA A 43 -21.69 0.70 -7.62
C ALA A 43 -21.91 1.16 -9.08
N GLY A 44 -21.63 0.29 -10.04
CA GLY A 44 -21.73 0.51 -11.49
C GLY A 44 -20.46 0.09 -12.22
N ASP A 45 -20.43 0.27 -13.52
CA ASP A 45 -19.28 -0.11 -14.35
C ASP A 45 -18.03 0.67 -13.95
N GLY A 46 -16.99 -0.04 -13.50
CA GLY A 46 -15.73 0.54 -13.05
C GLY A 46 -15.86 1.44 -11.80
N ARG A 47 -16.93 1.27 -11.02
CA ARG A 47 -17.20 2.03 -9.81
C ARG A 47 -17.55 1.12 -8.65
N TRP A 48 -17.08 1.50 -7.47
CA TRP A 48 -17.31 0.77 -6.22
C TRP A 48 -17.46 1.75 -5.05
N ARG A 49 -18.03 1.23 -3.97
CA ARG A 49 -17.97 1.85 -2.65
C ARG A 49 -17.02 1.06 -1.76
N ALA A 50 -16.30 1.78 -0.91
CA ALA A 50 -15.45 1.21 0.11
C ALA A 50 -15.69 1.91 1.45
N SER A 51 -15.28 1.29 2.54
CA SER A 51 -15.26 1.88 3.87
C SER A 51 -13.82 1.99 4.36
N ALA A 52 -13.57 2.90 5.30
CA ALA A 52 -12.29 3.02 5.98
C ALA A 52 -12.51 2.77 7.48
N PRO A 53 -12.42 1.51 7.95
CA PRO A 53 -12.62 1.16 9.36
C PRO A 53 -11.60 1.84 10.28
N ASP A 54 -12.01 2.12 11.52
CA ASP A 54 -11.20 2.82 12.53
C ASP A 54 -9.83 2.16 12.77
N ARG A 55 -9.75 0.84 12.62
CA ARG A 55 -8.50 0.09 12.76
C ARG A 55 -7.44 0.41 11.70
N TRP A 56 -7.79 1.17 10.64
CA TRP A 56 -6.84 1.63 9.62
C TRP A 56 -6.44 3.10 9.78
N MET A 57 -6.94 3.78 10.82
CA MET A 57 -6.71 5.21 11.00
C MET A 57 -5.31 5.58 11.46
N VAL A 58 -4.82 6.71 10.92
CA VAL A 58 -3.64 7.45 11.34
C VAL A 58 -4.07 8.90 11.60
N GLY A 59 -4.31 9.24 12.86
CA GLY A 59 -4.80 10.56 13.20
C GLY A 59 -6.21 10.81 12.68
N ARG A 60 -6.37 11.58 11.61
CA ARG A 60 -7.69 11.98 11.09
C ARG A 60 -8.18 11.15 9.90
N GLY A 61 -7.32 10.38 9.27
CA GLY A 61 -7.65 9.61 8.07
C GLY A 61 -7.01 8.23 8.08
N PRO A 62 -7.39 7.36 7.14
CA PRO A 62 -6.79 6.05 6.99
C PRO A 62 -5.32 6.16 6.54
N ASN A 63 -4.56 5.12 6.88
CA ASN A 63 -3.18 4.93 6.44
C ASN A 63 -3.09 4.96 4.90
N GLY A 64 -2.02 5.55 4.35
CA GLY A 64 -1.81 5.64 2.91
C GLY A 64 -1.70 4.28 2.24
N GLY A 65 -1.09 3.31 2.91
CA GLY A 65 -1.03 1.92 2.44
C GLY A 65 -2.40 1.26 2.32
N PHE A 66 -3.34 1.56 3.21
CA PHE A 66 -4.72 1.11 3.08
C PHE A 66 -5.40 1.68 1.82
N LEU A 67 -5.21 2.97 1.55
CA LEU A 67 -5.73 3.61 0.34
C LEU A 67 -5.06 3.06 -0.93
N ALA A 68 -3.76 2.73 -0.85
CA ALA A 68 -3.04 2.06 -1.94
C ALA A 68 -3.58 0.65 -2.20
N ALA A 69 -3.99 -0.09 -1.16
CA ALA A 69 -4.63 -1.39 -1.30
C ALA A 69 -5.98 -1.30 -2.03
N LEU A 70 -6.81 -0.31 -1.69
CA LEU A 70 -8.07 -0.06 -2.40
C LEU A 70 -7.82 0.25 -3.88
N ALA A 71 -6.83 1.12 -4.17
CA ALA A 71 -6.47 1.47 -5.54
C ALA A 71 -5.94 0.28 -6.33
N ALA A 72 -5.09 -0.56 -5.72
CA ALA A 72 -4.58 -1.79 -6.32
C ALA A 72 -5.72 -2.76 -6.67
N ARG A 73 -6.64 -3.00 -5.72
CA ARG A 73 -7.79 -3.87 -5.91
C ARG A 73 -8.72 -3.37 -7.02
N ALA A 74 -8.98 -2.07 -7.08
CA ALA A 74 -9.80 -1.47 -8.14
C ALA A 74 -9.15 -1.60 -9.52
N ALA A 75 -7.83 -1.38 -9.62
CA ALA A 75 -7.09 -1.50 -10.87
C ALA A 75 -7.08 -2.95 -11.39
N GLU A 76 -6.86 -3.94 -10.50
CA GLU A 76 -6.91 -5.35 -10.87
C GLU A 76 -8.33 -5.79 -11.27
N ALA A 77 -9.35 -5.36 -10.53
CA ALA A 77 -10.75 -5.64 -10.84
C ALA A 77 -11.16 -5.07 -12.20
N ALA A 78 -10.72 -3.84 -12.55
CA ALA A 78 -11.06 -3.21 -13.81
C ALA A 78 -10.35 -3.85 -15.02
N SER A 79 -9.12 -4.33 -14.85
CA SER A 79 -8.31 -4.83 -15.99
C SER A 79 -8.26 -6.33 -16.12
N GLY A 80 -8.57 -7.09 -15.06
CA GLY A 80 -8.41 -8.55 -14.99
C GLY A 80 -6.94 -9.02 -15.06
N ARG A 81 -5.97 -8.14 -14.81
CA ARG A 81 -4.53 -8.45 -14.88
C ARG A 81 -3.83 -8.12 -13.58
N PRO A 82 -2.74 -8.84 -13.22
CA PRO A 82 -1.98 -8.57 -12.02
C PRO A 82 -1.24 -7.23 -12.08
N LEU A 83 -1.19 -6.54 -10.94
CA LEU A 83 -0.49 -5.27 -10.75
C LEU A 83 1.02 -5.41 -10.91
N ARG A 84 1.66 -4.44 -11.59
CA ARG A 84 3.11 -4.31 -11.72
C ARG A 84 3.64 -3.00 -11.16
N ALA A 85 2.91 -1.92 -11.35
CA ALA A 85 3.26 -0.62 -10.77
C ALA A 85 2.00 0.13 -10.39
N LEU A 86 2.11 0.91 -9.31
CA LEU A 86 1.05 1.80 -8.83
C LEU A 86 1.70 3.10 -8.38
N ALA A 87 1.31 4.22 -8.96
CA ALA A 87 1.71 5.55 -8.54
C ALA A 87 0.50 6.29 -8.00
N LEU A 88 0.59 6.81 -6.77
CA LEU A 88 -0.49 7.50 -6.08
C LEU A 88 -0.08 8.92 -5.72
N GLN A 89 -1.05 9.84 -5.81
CA GLN A 89 -0.98 11.19 -5.25
C GLN A 89 -2.04 11.30 -4.17
N PHE A 90 -1.64 11.63 -2.96
CA PHE A 90 -2.54 11.87 -1.83
C PHE A 90 -2.94 13.35 -1.83
N VAL A 91 -4.12 13.64 -2.38
CA VAL A 91 -4.63 15.01 -2.57
C VAL A 91 -5.19 15.57 -1.27
N ALA A 92 -5.91 14.72 -0.52
CA ALA A 92 -6.44 15.03 0.79
C ALA A 92 -6.51 13.76 1.65
N ALA A 93 -6.70 13.93 2.95
CA ALA A 93 -6.91 12.82 3.86
C ALA A 93 -8.42 12.59 4.04
N PRO A 94 -8.98 11.47 3.56
CA PRO A 94 -10.39 11.17 3.78
C PRO A 94 -10.66 10.92 5.26
N THR A 95 -11.90 11.11 5.67
CA THR A 95 -12.38 10.74 7.01
C THR A 95 -12.86 9.28 7.03
N GLY A 96 -13.43 8.80 8.15
CA GLY A 96 -14.02 7.47 8.26
C GLY A 96 -15.35 7.26 7.50
N ALA A 97 -15.82 8.26 6.75
CA ALA A 97 -17.02 8.16 5.93
C ALA A 97 -16.79 7.28 4.68
N PRO A 98 -17.86 6.80 4.03
CA PRO A 98 -17.75 6.01 2.81
C PRO A 98 -16.90 6.68 1.73
N LEU A 99 -16.19 5.86 0.97
CA LEU A 99 -15.34 6.26 -0.15
C LEU A 99 -15.96 5.78 -1.46
N ASP A 100 -15.97 6.65 -2.46
CA ASP A 100 -16.30 6.29 -3.84
C ASP A 100 -14.99 5.98 -4.58
N VAL A 101 -14.88 4.77 -5.10
CA VAL A 101 -13.70 4.31 -5.84
C VAL A 101 -14.10 4.12 -7.31
N SER A 102 -13.32 4.65 -8.22
CA SER A 102 -13.52 4.44 -9.65
C SER A 102 -12.22 4.09 -10.35
N ALA A 103 -12.29 3.22 -11.36
CA ALA A 103 -11.16 2.85 -12.19
C ALA A 103 -11.56 2.84 -13.67
N VAL A 104 -10.69 3.42 -14.50
CA VAL A 104 -10.85 3.47 -15.95
C VAL A 104 -9.66 2.79 -16.60
N VAL A 105 -9.95 1.81 -17.49
CA VAL A 105 -8.92 1.20 -18.33
C VAL A 105 -8.60 2.18 -19.46
N GLU A 106 -7.54 2.96 -19.31
CA GLU A 106 -7.11 3.96 -20.31
C GLU A 106 -6.59 3.28 -21.58
N ARG A 107 -5.97 2.14 -21.42
CA ARG A 107 -5.48 1.30 -22.51
C ARG A 107 -5.40 -0.17 -22.08
N ALA A 108 -5.96 -1.04 -22.90
CA ALA A 108 -5.75 -2.47 -22.84
C ALA A 108 -4.93 -2.90 -24.08
N GLY A 109 -3.65 -3.18 -23.88
CA GLY A 109 -2.77 -3.74 -24.91
C GLY A 109 -2.68 -5.27 -24.80
N ARG A 110 -1.95 -5.89 -25.74
CA ARG A 110 -1.77 -7.35 -25.71
C ARG A 110 -1.07 -7.83 -24.42
N MET A 111 -0.04 -7.14 -23.94
CA MET A 111 0.77 -7.54 -22.80
C MET A 111 0.48 -6.74 -21.53
N THR A 112 0.10 -5.48 -21.67
CA THR A 112 -0.04 -4.54 -20.55
C THR A 112 -1.39 -3.83 -20.62
N SER A 113 -1.88 -3.42 -19.44
CA SER A 113 -2.99 -2.46 -19.31
C SER A 113 -2.49 -1.26 -18.50
N ALA A 114 -3.01 -0.09 -18.84
CA ALA A 114 -2.85 1.15 -18.08
C ALA A 114 -4.23 1.52 -17.52
N VAL A 115 -4.30 1.75 -16.21
CA VAL A 115 -5.56 2.02 -15.51
C VAL A 115 -5.38 3.26 -14.65
N SER A 116 -6.29 4.24 -14.77
CA SER A 116 -6.39 5.32 -13.79
C SER A 116 -7.39 4.94 -12.70
N VAL A 117 -7.07 5.29 -11.46
CA VAL A 117 -7.93 5.06 -10.29
C VAL A 117 -8.13 6.36 -9.55
N ARG A 118 -9.35 6.59 -9.10
CA ARG A 118 -9.71 7.75 -8.27
C ARG A 118 -10.45 7.28 -7.04
N ILE A 119 -10.05 7.78 -5.88
CA ILE A 119 -10.77 7.62 -4.61
C ILE A 119 -11.28 8.99 -4.22
N GLU A 120 -12.58 9.10 -4.02
CA GLU A 120 -13.28 10.34 -3.71
C GLU A 120 -14.09 10.21 -2.41
N GLN A 121 -14.33 11.33 -1.77
CA GLN A 121 -15.25 11.45 -0.65
C GLN A 121 -16.08 12.70 -0.82
N ASP A 122 -17.41 12.58 -0.78
CA ASP A 122 -18.35 13.70 -0.99
C ASP A 122 -18.05 14.47 -2.29
N GLY A 123 -17.72 13.75 -3.37
CA GLY A 123 -17.40 14.30 -4.70
C GLY A 123 -16.03 15.00 -4.78
N SER A 124 -15.22 14.97 -3.73
CA SER A 124 -13.88 15.58 -3.70
C SER A 124 -12.79 14.51 -3.79
N PRO A 125 -11.76 14.69 -4.65
CA PRO A 125 -10.70 13.72 -4.80
C PRO A 125 -9.83 13.64 -3.53
N GLN A 126 -9.61 12.43 -3.05
CA GLN A 126 -8.72 12.12 -1.94
C GLN A 126 -7.41 11.50 -2.43
N VAL A 127 -7.52 10.56 -3.38
CA VAL A 127 -6.37 9.90 -4.02
C VAL A 127 -6.58 9.85 -5.52
N LEU A 128 -5.52 10.18 -6.26
CA LEU A 128 -5.41 9.95 -7.70
C LEU A 128 -4.30 8.92 -7.92
N ALA A 129 -4.58 7.88 -8.70
CA ALA A 129 -3.60 6.84 -8.94
C ALA A 129 -3.55 6.42 -10.41
N PHE A 130 -2.37 5.92 -10.81
CA PHE A 130 -2.14 5.35 -12.12
C PHE A 130 -1.45 3.99 -11.98
N ALA A 131 -2.03 2.96 -12.58
CA ALA A 131 -1.54 1.59 -12.45
C ALA A 131 -1.09 1.03 -13.80
N THR A 132 0.01 0.29 -13.80
CA THR A 132 0.43 -0.59 -14.88
C THR A 132 0.20 -2.04 -14.46
N LEU A 133 -0.54 -2.78 -15.28
CA LEU A 133 -0.88 -4.16 -15.03
C LEU A 133 -0.38 -5.03 -16.19
N ALA A 134 0.20 -6.18 -15.87
CA ALA A 134 0.72 -7.12 -16.85
C ALA A 134 0.90 -8.52 -16.25
N GLY A 135 0.59 -9.56 -17.02
CA GLY A 135 1.13 -10.90 -16.75
C GLY A 135 2.64 -10.92 -16.96
N LEU A 136 3.32 -11.90 -16.38
CA LEU A 136 4.73 -12.14 -16.68
C LEU A 136 4.82 -12.92 -17.99
N PRO A 137 5.51 -12.40 -19.02
CA PRO A 137 5.66 -13.14 -20.27
C PRO A 137 6.58 -14.36 -20.05
N ALA A 138 6.24 -15.48 -20.63
CA ALA A 138 7.15 -16.63 -20.68
C ALA A 138 8.38 -16.29 -21.57
N GLY A 139 9.57 -16.70 -21.14
CA GLY A 139 10.81 -16.54 -21.92
C GLY A 139 11.36 -15.11 -21.95
N GLY A 140 11.02 -14.27 -20.96
CA GLY A 140 11.66 -12.97 -20.76
C GLY A 140 13.15 -13.11 -20.42
N ILE A 141 13.91 -12.03 -20.64
CA ILE A 141 15.31 -11.94 -20.17
C ILE A 141 15.29 -11.73 -18.66
N GLU A 142 15.98 -12.61 -17.93
CA GLU A 142 15.99 -12.58 -16.47
C GLU A 142 17.39 -12.37 -15.92
N TRP A 143 17.50 -11.57 -14.90
CA TRP A 143 18.66 -11.45 -14.03
C TRP A 143 18.22 -10.93 -12.66
N ASP A 144 18.94 -11.31 -11.62
CA ASP A 144 18.78 -10.76 -10.27
C ASP A 144 20.17 -10.42 -9.72
N ARG A 145 20.34 -9.20 -9.25
CA ARG A 145 21.54 -8.69 -8.57
C ARG A 145 21.15 -7.98 -7.28
N THR A 146 19.94 -8.25 -6.79
CA THR A 146 19.48 -7.68 -5.54
C THR A 146 20.09 -8.45 -4.37
N GLU A 147 20.37 -7.72 -3.29
CA GLU A 147 20.90 -8.30 -2.07
C GLU A 147 19.96 -7.95 -0.92
N MET A 148 19.40 -8.98 -0.29
CA MET A 148 18.56 -8.81 0.88
C MET A 148 19.37 -8.16 2.01
N PRO A 149 18.83 -7.13 2.70
CA PRO A 149 19.49 -6.52 3.83
C PRO A 149 19.82 -7.53 4.93
N ARG A 150 20.95 -7.36 5.58
CA ARG A 150 21.30 -8.18 6.75
C ARG A 150 20.39 -7.79 7.90
N ALA A 151 19.46 -8.66 8.24
CA ALA A 151 18.50 -8.48 9.31
C ALA A 151 18.71 -9.52 10.41
N ARG A 152 18.25 -9.21 11.62
CA ARG A 152 18.17 -10.17 12.70
C ARG A 152 17.19 -11.29 12.29
N PRO A 153 17.50 -12.57 12.56
CA PRO A 153 16.57 -13.67 12.32
C PRO A 153 15.21 -13.44 12.99
N LEU A 154 14.13 -13.88 12.36
CA LEU A 154 12.77 -13.70 12.87
C LEU A 154 12.61 -14.15 14.34
N ALA A 155 13.14 -15.34 14.66
CA ALA A 155 13.05 -15.91 16.00
C ALA A 155 13.76 -15.08 17.09
N GLU A 156 14.75 -14.27 16.70
CA GLU A 156 15.53 -13.42 17.61
C GLU A 156 15.07 -11.97 17.62
N SER A 157 14.14 -11.62 16.73
CA SER A 157 13.65 -10.28 16.53
C SER A 157 12.59 -9.92 17.57
N PRO A 158 12.76 -8.85 18.36
CA PRO A 158 11.79 -8.45 19.38
C PRO A 158 10.49 -7.99 18.70
N VAL A 159 9.36 -8.37 19.31
CA VAL A 159 8.04 -7.90 18.91
C VAL A 159 7.97 -6.39 19.11
N VAL A 160 7.44 -5.67 18.12
CA VAL A 160 7.16 -4.24 18.25
C VAL A 160 6.01 -4.05 19.23
N ARG A 161 6.27 -3.31 20.31
CA ARG A 161 5.26 -3.07 21.36
C ARG A 161 4.26 -2.03 20.88
N LEU A 162 3.07 -2.49 20.55
CA LEU A 162 1.97 -1.63 20.05
C LEU A 162 1.05 -1.09 21.15
N GLN A 163 1.31 -1.43 22.43
CA GLN A 163 0.49 -1.02 23.58
C GLN A 163 0.84 0.38 24.10
N GLU A 164 1.86 1.02 23.56
CA GLU A 164 2.28 2.35 23.97
C GLU A 164 1.34 3.43 23.41
N ALA A 165 1.10 4.48 24.21
CA ALA A 165 0.24 5.57 23.79
C ALA A 165 0.80 6.29 22.55
N GLY A 166 -0.05 6.51 21.57
CA GLY A 166 0.29 7.25 20.34
C GLY A 166 0.70 6.37 19.15
N ILE A 167 0.69 5.05 19.29
CA ILE A 167 0.83 4.13 18.17
C ILE A 167 -0.42 4.22 17.28
N PRO A 168 -0.28 4.41 15.95
CA PRO A 168 -1.42 4.44 15.04
C PRO A 168 -2.21 3.13 15.01
N ALA A 169 -3.55 3.22 14.91
CA ALA A 169 -4.43 2.06 14.97
C ALA A 169 -4.08 1.01 13.90
N PHE A 170 -3.71 1.43 12.68
CA PHE A 170 -3.42 0.51 11.59
C PHE A 170 -2.28 -0.47 11.89
N MET A 171 -1.33 -0.12 12.74
CA MET A 171 -0.20 -1.00 13.07
C MET A 171 -0.65 -2.26 13.80
N HIS A 172 -1.79 -2.23 14.50
CA HIS A 172 -2.35 -3.40 15.19
C HIS A 172 -2.89 -4.48 14.25
N ASN A 173 -3.02 -4.18 12.96
CA ASN A 173 -3.39 -5.19 11.95
C ASN A 173 -2.23 -6.10 11.56
N TYR A 174 -1.02 -5.84 12.10
CA TYR A 174 0.20 -6.56 11.73
C TYR A 174 0.91 -7.17 12.95
N ASP A 175 1.50 -8.36 12.77
CA ASP A 175 2.57 -8.90 13.61
C ASP A 175 3.89 -8.31 13.11
N MET A 176 4.49 -7.45 13.92
CA MET A 176 5.69 -6.68 13.58
C MET A 176 6.84 -7.04 14.50
N ARG A 177 8.02 -7.32 13.93
CA ARG A 177 9.22 -7.65 14.71
C ARG A 177 10.40 -6.85 14.22
N TRP A 178 11.08 -6.17 15.16
CA TRP A 178 12.20 -5.29 14.83
C TRP A 178 13.44 -6.09 14.44
N ALA A 179 13.96 -5.94 13.21
CA ALA A 179 15.06 -6.76 12.71
C ALA A 179 16.24 -5.98 12.15
N LEU A 180 16.05 -4.72 11.75
CA LEU A 180 17.12 -3.90 11.16
C LEU A 180 16.92 -2.40 11.38
N GLY A 181 18.00 -1.65 11.21
CA GLY A 181 18.02 -0.20 11.30
C GLY A 181 17.85 0.36 12.69
N GLY A 182 17.58 1.66 12.76
CA GLY A 182 17.37 2.40 14.00
C GLY A 182 15.93 2.35 14.49
N MET A 183 15.75 2.36 15.80
CA MET A 183 14.42 2.53 16.40
C MET A 183 14.00 4.00 16.33
N PRO A 184 12.69 4.29 16.17
CA PRO A 184 12.17 5.65 16.27
C PRO A 184 12.60 6.30 17.58
N GLY A 185 13.08 7.55 17.52
CA GLY A 185 13.55 8.28 18.69
C GLY A 185 15.02 8.10 19.04
N ALA A 186 15.74 7.18 18.42
CA ALA A 186 17.14 6.86 18.77
C ALA A 186 18.20 7.68 18.01
N ALA A 187 17.86 8.35 16.91
CA ALA A 187 18.78 9.12 16.05
C ALA A 187 20.04 8.37 15.62
N THR A 188 19.89 7.07 15.31
CA THR A 188 21.03 6.17 15.11
C THR A 188 21.27 5.77 13.67
N ALA A 189 20.24 5.81 12.81
CA ALA A 189 20.31 5.38 11.41
C ALA A 189 19.21 6.03 10.57
N ALA A 190 19.47 6.24 9.30
CA ALA A 190 18.47 6.66 8.32
C ALA A 190 17.76 5.45 7.69
N GLU A 191 17.60 4.38 8.44
CA GLU A 191 17.04 3.10 8.03
C GLU A 191 16.30 2.44 9.19
N THR A 192 15.22 1.75 8.88
CA THR A 192 14.39 1.03 9.84
C THR A 192 13.69 -0.14 9.15
N GLY A 193 13.28 -1.14 9.91
CA GLY A 193 12.50 -2.24 9.34
C GLY A 193 12.51 -3.50 10.20
N GLY A 194 11.93 -4.54 9.65
CA GLY A 194 11.83 -5.82 10.33
C GLY A 194 10.87 -6.78 9.64
N TRP A 195 10.49 -7.80 10.36
CA TRP A 195 9.59 -8.83 9.90
C TRP A 195 8.14 -8.40 10.08
N LEU A 196 7.35 -8.56 9.04
CA LEU A 196 5.97 -8.08 8.97
C LEU A 196 5.07 -9.15 8.33
N ARG A 197 3.93 -9.42 8.94
CA ARG A 197 2.79 -10.10 8.33
C ARG A 197 1.49 -9.55 8.93
N THR A 198 0.34 -9.90 8.36
CA THR A 198 -0.95 -9.63 9.01
C THR A 198 -1.07 -10.44 10.31
N THR A 199 -1.79 -9.90 11.30
CA THR A 199 -2.00 -10.57 12.60
C THR A 199 -2.61 -11.96 12.40
N GLU A 200 -3.65 -12.05 11.58
CA GLU A 200 -4.17 -13.31 11.07
C GLU A 200 -3.40 -13.69 9.80
N PRO A 201 -2.96 -14.96 9.64
CA PRO A 201 -2.22 -15.39 8.46
C PRO A 201 -2.98 -15.19 7.16
N ARG A 202 -2.32 -14.62 6.14
CA ARG A 202 -2.90 -14.38 4.82
C ARG A 202 -1.84 -14.46 3.72
N ALA A 203 -2.18 -15.11 2.61
CA ALA A 203 -1.31 -15.11 1.44
C ALA A 203 -1.13 -13.69 0.87
N LEU A 204 0.06 -13.40 0.35
CA LEU A 204 0.36 -12.13 -0.28
C LEU A 204 -0.35 -12.00 -1.63
N ASP A 205 -1.01 -10.87 -1.82
CA ASP A 205 -1.51 -10.37 -3.09
C ASP A 205 -1.10 -8.91 -3.30
N ALA A 206 -1.42 -8.32 -4.44
CA ALA A 206 -1.01 -6.96 -4.74
C ALA A 206 -1.62 -5.91 -3.79
N PRO A 207 -2.90 -6.00 -3.38
CA PRO A 207 -3.45 -5.12 -2.35
C PRO A 207 -2.70 -5.19 -1.02
N LEU A 208 -2.37 -6.39 -0.51
CA LEU A 208 -1.65 -6.52 0.75
C LEU A 208 -0.20 -6.02 0.63
N VAL A 209 0.48 -6.33 -0.47
CA VAL A 209 1.82 -5.77 -0.75
C VAL A 209 1.77 -4.25 -0.78
N ALA A 210 0.79 -3.65 -1.45
CA ALA A 210 0.61 -2.19 -1.46
C ALA A 210 0.39 -1.62 -0.05
N ALA A 211 -0.42 -2.27 0.78
CA ALA A 211 -0.61 -1.86 2.18
C ALA A 211 0.69 -1.94 2.99
N MET A 212 1.48 -2.98 2.79
CA MET A 212 2.74 -3.20 3.51
C MET A 212 3.84 -2.20 3.15
N THR A 213 3.79 -1.56 1.97
CA THR A 213 4.78 -0.51 1.59
C THR A 213 4.65 0.77 2.39
N ASP A 214 3.61 0.92 3.21
CA ASP A 214 3.39 2.08 4.10
C ASP A 214 2.98 1.61 5.52
N ALA A 215 3.42 0.40 5.93
CA ALA A 215 2.98 -0.20 7.18
C ALA A 215 3.98 -0.03 8.35
N TRP A 216 5.16 0.54 8.12
CA TRP A 216 6.20 0.69 9.13
C TRP A 216 6.33 2.12 9.64
N ALA A 217 7.04 2.29 10.76
CA ALA A 217 7.37 3.62 11.25
C ALA A 217 8.35 4.31 10.29
N PRO A 218 8.15 5.59 9.94
CA PRO A 218 9.04 6.32 9.03
C PRO A 218 10.52 6.26 9.42
N ALA A 219 11.41 5.99 8.47
CA ALA A 219 12.86 5.98 8.67
C ALA A 219 13.37 7.35 9.16
N ALA A 220 12.68 8.43 8.82
CA ALA A 220 12.99 9.77 9.30
C ALA A 220 12.88 9.92 10.83
N TYR A 221 12.08 9.09 11.52
CA TYR A 221 12.03 9.07 12.99
C TYR A 221 13.30 8.45 13.59
N ALA A 222 13.83 7.42 12.94
CA ALA A 222 15.11 6.82 13.34
C ALA A 222 16.29 7.74 13.00
N ALA A 223 16.24 8.45 11.87
CA ALA A 223 17.27 9.39 11.44
C ALA A 223 17.37 10.62 12.34
N THR A 224 16.24 11.16 12.80
CA THR A 224 16.19 12.42 13.54
C THR A 224 16.10 12.27 15.05
N GLY A 225 15.72 11.11 15.54
CA GLY A 225 15.37 10.91 16.96
C GLY A 225 14.09 11.63 17.39
N ARG A 226 13.27 12.10 16.45
CA ARG A 226 12.08 12.92 16.73
C ARG A 226 10.84 12.33 16.09
N PHE A 227 9.70 12.49 16.78
CA PHE A 227 8.38 12.17 16.24
C PHE A 227 7.70 13.46 15.75
N PHE A 228 7.21 13.44 14.53
CA PHE A 228 6.48 14.54 13.90
C PHE A 228 5.31 13.99 13.06
N ALA A 229 4.44 14.87 12.58
CA ALA A 229 3.45 14.46 11.59
C ALA A 229 4.14 14.30 10.23
N ALA A 230 3.97 13.13 9.61
CA ALA A 230 4.62 12.74 8.36
C ALA A 230 3.57 12.40 7.28
N PRO A 231 2.71 13.36 6.85
CA PRO A 231 1.76 13.08 5.78
C PRO A 231 2.49 12.81 4.47
N THR A 232 2.16 11.69 3.85
CA THR A 232 2.66 11.30 2.53
C THR A 232 2.01 12.16 1.45
N LEU A 233 2.80 12.61 0.48
CA LEU A 233 2.35 13.39 -0.69
C LEU A 233 2.10 12.47 -1.88
N ASP A 234 3.05 11.57 -2.15
CA ASP A 234 2.96 10.56 -3.19
C ASP A 234 3.55 9.24 -2.73
N LEU A 235 3.17 8.16 -3.41
CA LEU A 235 3.73 6.82 -3.19
C LEU A 235 3.77 6.09 -4.53
N VAL A 236 4.95 5.60 -4.90
CA VAL A 236 5.14 4.75 -6.08
C VAL A 236 5.55 3.35 -5.62
N ILE A 237 4.87 2.34 -6.15
CA ILE A 237 5.06 0.93 -5.81
C ILE A 237 5.38 0.14 -7.07
N HIS A 238 6.38 -0.75 -7.04
CA HIS A 238 6.68 -1.69 -8.10
C HIS A 238 6.65 -3.12 -7.56
N VAL A 239 5.76 -3.95 -8.08
CA VAL A 239 5.68 -5.39 -7.79
C VAL A 239 6.64 -6.12 -8.73
N ARG A 240 7.64 -6.78 -8.15
CA ARG A 240 8.77 -7.36 -8.90
C ARG A 240 8.60 -8.83 -9.24
N ARG A 241 7.75 -9.54 -8.50
CA ARG A 241 7.56 -11.01 -8.64
C ARG A 241 6.08 -11.36 -8.74
N PRO A 242 5.74 -12.60 -9.16
CA PRO A 242 4.39 -13.13 -9.01
C PRO A 242 3.94 -13.09 -7.55
N LEU A 243 2.65 -12.93 -7.33
CA LEU A 243 2.05 -12.96 -5.99
C LEU A 243 0.96 -14.04 -5.94
N PRO A 244 0.93 -14.87 -4.88
CA PRO A 244 1.96 -14.96 -3.85
C PRO A 244 3.29 -15.46 -4.42
N PRO A 245 4.45 -15.10 -3.83
CA PRO A 245 5.73 -15.64 -4.24
C PRO A 245 5.77 -17.16 -4.08
N PRO A 246 6.36 -17.92 -5.02
CA PRO A 246 6.44 -19.37 -4.91
C PRO A 246 7.11 -19.82 -3.61
N GLY A 247 6.49 -20.79 -2.93
CA GLY A 247 7.00 -21.35 -1.67
C GLY A 247 6.66 -20.55 -0.41
N MET A 248 6.09 -19.36 -0.54
CA MET A 248 5.55 -18.64 0.62
C MET A 248 4.18 -19.15 1.03
N THR A 249 3.95 -19.18 2.34
CA THR A 249 2.69 -19.56 2.98
C THR A 249 2.05 -18.35 3.65
N PRO A 250 0.76 -18.41 4.02
CA PRO A 250 0.11 -17.32 4.77
C PRO A 250 0.77 -17.00 6.12
N ASP A 251 1.49 -17.94 6.73
CA ASP A 251 2.16 -17.77 8.02
C ASP A 251 3.52 -17.07 7.92
N ASP A 252 4.07 -16.93 6.72
CA ASP A 252 5.38 -16.34 6.54
C ASP A 252 5.35 -14.82 6.72
N HIS A 253 6.38 -14.31 7.40
CA HIS A 253 6.66 -12.88 7.46
C HIS A 253 7.48 -12.45 6.25
N VAL A 254 7.23 -11.27 5.74
CA VAL A 254 8.15 -10.57 4.82
C VAL A 254 9.13 -9.73 5.62
N LEU A 255 10.36 -9.58 5.14
CA LEU A 255 11.25 -8.55 5.67
C LEU A 255 10.93 -7.24 4.95
N VAL A 256 10.62 -6.19 5.72
CA VAL A 256 10.47 -4.84 5.20
C VAL A 256 11.67 -3.99 5.61
N ARG A 257 12.13 -3.15 4.69
CA ARG A 257 13.19 -2.16 4.92
C ARG A 257 12.73 -0.82 4.40
N PHE A 258 12.88 0.21 5.23
CA PHE A 258 12.63 1.60 4.85
C PHE A 258 13.88 2.43 5.11
N SER A 259 14.22 3.32 4.19
CA SER A 259 15.39 4.18 4.31
C SER A 259 15.13 5.57 3.74
N THR A 260 15.74 6.59 4.35
CA THR A 260 15.69 7.98 3.92
C THR A 260 17.10 8.56 3.86
N ARG A 261 17.36 9.48 2.97
CA ARG A 261 18.71 10.06 2.76
C ARG A 261 18.71 11.57 2.86
N LEU A 262 17.57 12.20 2.57
CA LEU A 262 17.50 13.63 2.42
C LEU A 262 16.17 14.20 2.94
N SER A 263 16.26 15.29 3.70
CA SER A 263 15.12 16.15 4.00
C SER A 263 15.52 17.60 3.78
N VAL A 264 14.81 18.30 2.91
CA VAL A 264 15.04 19.73 2.63
C VAL A 264 13.74 20.50 2.78
N ALA A 265 13.75 21.58 3.56
CA ALA A 265 12.57 22.38 3.84
C ALA A 265 11.36 21.57 4.36
N GLY A 266 11.62 20.47 5.07
CA GLY A 266 10.57 19.59 5.58
C GLY A 266 9.95 18.65 4.54
N VAL A 267 10.46 18.60 3.33
CA VAL A 267 10.13 17.56 2.34
C VAL A 267 11.22 16.50 2.38
N TRP A 268 10.84 15.24 2.53
CA TRP A 268 11.77 14.12 2.62
C TRP A 268 11.26 12.93 1.81
N GLU A 269 12.19 12.08 1.37
CA GLU A 269 11.87 10.85 0.66
C GLU A 269 12.04 9.62 1.55
N GLU A 270 11.35 8.54 1.20
CA GLU A 270 11.56 7.22 1.79
C GLU A 270 11.52 6.15 0.70
N ASP A 271 12.55 5.32 0.67
CA ASP A 271 12.60 4.10 -0.13
C ASP A 271 12.15 2.92 0.73
N GLY A 272 11.27 2.08 0.17
CA GLY A 272 10.78 0.86 0.79
C GLY A 272 11.13 -0.38 -0.04
N GLU A 273 11.42 -1.47 0.65
CA GLU A 273 11.68 -2.79 0.06
C GLU A 273 10.96 -3.87 0.86
N LEU A 274 10.37 -4.83 0.15
CA LEU A 274 9.74 -6.02 0.72
C LEU A 274 10.43 -7.27 0.19
N TRP A 275 10.83 -8.17 1.07
CA TRP A 275 11.62 -9.36 0.75
C TRP A 275 10.97 -10.62 1.28
N THR A 276 11.06 -11.73 0.53
CA THR A 276 10.71 -13.04 1.08
C THR A 276 11.71 -13.44 2.16
N PRO A 277 11.36 -14.37 3.07
CA PRO A 277 12.34 -14.96 4.01
C PRO A 277 13.53 -15.61 3.30
N GLY A 278 13.35 -16.07 2.06
CA GLY A 278 14.39 -16.67 1.22
C GLY A 278 15.31 -15.67 0.53
N GLY A 279 15.10 -14.35 0.69
CA GLY A 279 15.96 -13.32 0.12
C GLY A 279 15.57 -12.83 -1.27
N GLU A 280 14.35 -13.09 -1.72
CA GLU A 280 13.86 -12.59 -2.99
C GLU A 280 13.11 -11.27 -2.84
N LEU A 281 13.45 -10.26 -3.65
CA LEU A 281 12.79 -8.95 -3.65
C LEU A 281 11.38 -9.05 -4.23
N ILE A 282 10.35 -8.83 -3.39
CA ILE A 282 8.94 -8.89 -3.77
C ILE A 282 8.48 -7.57 -4.39
N ALA A 283 8.79 -6.46 -3.72
CA ALA A 283 8.34 -5.13 -4.12
C ALA A 283 9.31 -4.04 -3.66
N GLN A 284 9.24 -2.91 -4.35
CA GLN A 284 9.94 -1.67 -4.00
C GLN A 284 8.94 -0.53 -3.98
N SER A 285 9.16 0.42 -3.09
CA SER A 285 8.39 1.66 -3.07
C SER A 285 9.29 2.88 -2.91
N ARG A 286 8.77 4.02 -3.31
CA ARG A 286 9.32 5.35 -2.98
C ARG A 286 8.19 6.30 -2.71
N GLN A 287 8.34 7.11 -1.66
CA GLN A 287 7.40 8.15 -1.32
C GLN A 287 8.09 9.48 -1.05
N LEU A 288 7.36 10.57 -1.24
CA LEU A 288 7.65 11.88 -0.67
C LEU A 288 6.67 12.15 0.46
N ALA A 289 7.17 12.70 1.55
CA ALA A 289 6.36 13.08 2.69
C ALA A 289 6.80 14.43 3.27
N LEU A 290 5.94 15.02 4.11
CA LEU A 290 6.23 16.26 4.82
C LEU A 290 6.61 15.95 6.27
N ALA A 291 7.66 16.58 6.77
CA ALA A 291 7.96 16.64 8.19
C ALA A 291 7.31 17.89 8.78
N ARG A 292 6.22 17.71 9.52
CA ARG A 292 5.50 18.82 10.19
C ARG A 292 5.61 18.67 11.70
N GLU A 293 6.05 19.72 12.37
CA GLU A 293 5.95 19.72 13.82
C GLU A 293 4.50 19.59 14.26
N ARG A 294 4.24 18.70 15.22
CA ARG A 294 2.90 18.63 15.82
C ARG A 294 2.66 19.95 16.54
N PRO A 295 1.53 20.63 16.32
CA PRO A 295 1.18 21.80 17.11
C PRO A 295 1.28 21.43 18.58
N ARG A 296 2.04 22.18 19.39
CA ARG A 296 2.01 22.04 20.85
C ARG A 296 0.55 22.26 21.26
N ARG A 297 -0.07 21.27 21.89
CA ARG A 297 -1.31 21.53 22.61
C ARG A 297 -0.99 22.63 23.61
N SER A 298 -1.54 23.83 23.40
CA SER A 298 -1.46 24.91 24.35
C SER A 298 -1.97 24.37 25.69
N ALA A 299 -1.14 24.43 26.71
CA ALA A 299 -1.47 24.09 28.09
C ALA A 299 -2.36 25.19 28.72
N GLU A 300 -3.31 25.73 27.96
CA GLU A 300 -4.14 26.87 28.31
C GLU A 300 -5.62 26.47 28.36
N THR A 301 -5.95 25.61 29.31
CA THR A 301 -7.31 25.49 29.86
C THR A 301 -7.32 24.75 31.21
N ALA A 302 -6.31 24.96 32.05
CA ALA A 302 -6.33 24.49 33.42
C ALA A 302 -6.09 25.64 34.43
N ARG A 303 -6.56 26.85 34.12
CA ARG A 303 -6.79 27.87 35.14
C ARG A 303 -8.29 27.88 35.41
N GLY A 304 -8.71 27.10 36.39
CA GLY A 304 -10.01 27.24 37.02
C GLY A 304 -10.19 28.66 37.56
N PRO A 305 -11.43 29.13 37.70
CA PRO A 305 -11.70 30.49 38.20
C PRO A 305 -11.12 30.63 39.62
N ALA A 306 -10.42 31.77 39.81
CA ALA A 306 -9.92 32.17 41.13
C ALA A 306 -11.07 32.21 42.16
N PRO A 307 -10.85 31.74 43.40
CA PRO A 307 -11.88 31.85 44.44
C PRO A 307 -12.19 33.30 44.72
N GLY A 308 -13.47 33.65 44.55
CA GLY A 308 -13.96 34.99 44.75
C GLY A 308 -13.73 35.50 46.16
N SER A 309 -13.17 36.72 46.24
CA SER A 309 -13.17 37.58 47.42
C SER A 309 -14.62 37.90 47.82
N ARG A 310 -15.02 37.57 49.05
CA ARG A 310 -16.25 38.05 49.68
C ARG A 310 -16.16 39.56 49.88
N PRO A 311 -17.22 40.33 49.63
CA PRO A 311 -17.36 41.69 50.13
C PRO A 311 -17.78 41.69 51.59
N GLU A 312 -17.24 42.61 52.36
CA GLU A 312 -17.73 43.03 53.66
C GLU A 312 -19.07 43.76 53.58
#